data_2f51633f5351c9f58d25d1448543de13
#
_entry.id   2f51633f5351c9f58d25d1448543de13
#
_cell.length_a   1.000
_cell.length_b   1.000
_cell.length_c   1.000
_cell.angle_alpha   90.00
_cell.angle_beta   90.00
_cell.angle_gamma   90.00
#
_symmetry.space_group_name_H-M   'P 1'
#
loop_
_entity.id
_entity.type
_entity.pdbx_description
1 polymer ?
#
loop_
_entity_poly.entity_id
_entity_poly.type
_entity_poly.pdbx_seq_one_letter_code
_entity_poly.pdbx_strand_id
1 'polypeptide(L)'
;MVDDSSFFRRRVTDILNKDPNLEVIDVAINGIDAVEKAIALKPDVITMDIEMPLLNGIEAVKQIMAKAPTAIIMFSSLTHDGAKATLEALDAGALDFLPKKFNEIAKNTEDAGSLLRQRVIQLARKKSGRLARISTFRSRDSRELKSQTSTLTSKATSVTRSERSQTSIRKSSGKQYKLLAIGTSTGGPVALQKLLTQLPEDFPLPIIMVQHMPAAFTLAFAKRLNTLCKINIKQAESGDVLKPGCAYLAPGGKQMIIDGTENAAKLRILEDDSERIAFKPSVDISFGSAAKVFGGNVLGIILTGMGADGRDGSRLLKNKGATIWAQDEESCVVYGMPQAVTVAGISELSLAIESFPSAILKEIQHG
;
A
#
# COMPACT_ATOMS: atom_id res chain seq x y z
N MET A 1 9.03 6.91 -19.72
CA MET A 1 9.84 7.66 -18.73
C MET A 1 9.68 9.16 -18.96
N VAL A 2 9.33 9.94 -17.93
CA VAL A 2 9.04 11.38 -18.02
C VAL A 2 9.89 12.16 -17.02
N ASP A 3 10.72 13.09 -17.50
CA ASP A 3 11.57 13.99 -16.68
C ASP A 3 12.16 15.07 -17.60
N ASP A 4 12.39 16.30 -17.14
CA ASP A 4 12.99 17.36 -17.96
C ASP A 4 14.51 17.21 -18.10
N SER A 5 15.17 16.54 -17.13
CA SER A 5 16.61 16.28 -17.13
C SER A 5 16.99 15.12 -18.08
N SER A 6 17.73 15.44 -19.13
CA SER A 6 18.25 14.42 -20.06
C SER A 6 19.17 13.41 -19.39
N PHE A 7 19.93 13.84 -18.39
CA PHE A 7 20.80 12.97 -17.59
C PHE A 7 19.98 11.96 -16.78
N PHE A 8 18.93 12.42 -16.10
CA PHE A 8 18.09 11.56 -15.29
C PHE A 8 17.28 10.58 -16.16
N ARG A 9 16.73 11.04 -17.29
CA ARG A 9 16.05 10.15 -18.26
C ARG A 9 16.96 9.01 -18.71
N ARG A 10 18.20 9.32 -19.14
CA ARG A 10 19.17 8.28 -19.56
C ARG A 10 19.44 7.29 -18.43
N ARG A 11 19.73 7.80 -17.23
CA ARG A 11 20.04 6.95 -16.07
C ARG A 11 18.90 5.99 -15.72
N VAL A 12 17.65 6.48 -15.67
CA VAL A 12 16.47 5.66 -15.37
C VAL A 12 16.22 4.64 -16.49
N THR A 13 16.37 5.05 -17.75
CA THR A 13 16.26 4.14 -18.90
C THR A 13 17.28 3.00 -18.81
N ASP A 14 18.54 3.31 -18.51
CA ASP A 14 19.60 2.31 -18.36
C ASP A 14 19.30 1.35 -17.19
N ILE A 15 18.75 1.85 -16.08
CA ILE A 15 18.35 1.03 -14.94
C ILE A 15 17.22 0.09 -15.29
N LEU A 16 16.17 0.57 -15.96
CA LEU A 16 15.00 -0.22 -16.30
C LEU A 16 15.32 -1.28 -17.36
N ASN A 17 16.05 -0.91 -18.40
CA ASN A 17 16.39 -1.83 -19.50
C ASN A 17 17.41 -2.92 -19.12
N LYS A 18 17.96 -2.89 -17.87
CA LYS A 18 18.75 -4.02 -17.34
C LYS A 18 17.92 -5.27 -17.06
N ASP A 19 16.60 -5.14 -16.88
CA ASP A 19 15.72 -6.27 -16.64
C ASP A 19 15.09 -6.71 -17.97
N PRO A 20 15.19 -7.98 -18.37
CA PRO A 20 14.65 -8.47 -19.64
C PRO A 20 13.12 -8.40 -19.74
N ASN A 21 12.42 -8.18 -18.63
CA ASN A 21 10.97 -8.02 -18.61
C ASN A 21 10.52 -6.55 -18.72
N LEU A 22 11.45 -5.60 -18.83
CA LEU A 22 11.19 -4.18 -18.90
C LEU A 22 11.80 -3.58 -20.17
N GLU A 23 11.02 -2.72 -20.81
CA GLU A 23 11.45 -1.91 -21.95
C GLU A 23 10.96 -0.48 -21.79
N VAL A 24 11.86 0.49 -21.90
CA VAL A 24 11.49 1.90 -21.98
C VAL A 24 11.14 2.21 -23.44
N ILE A 25 9.85 2.19 -23.75
CA ILE A 25 9.33 2.36 -25.11
C ILE A 25 9.47 3.77 -25.65
N ASP A 26 9.47 4.80 -24.76
CA ASP A 26 9.68 6.21 -25.12
C ASP A 26 9.98 7.05 -23.88
N VAL A 27 10.44 8.29 -24.11
CA VAL A 27 10.72 9.30 -23.10
C VAL A 27 9.96 10.58 -23.40
N ALA A 28 9.53 11.29 -22.34
CA ALA A 28 8.89 12.61 -22.43
C ALA A 28 9.70 13.64 -21.64
N ILE A 29 9.71 14.88 -22.10
CA ILE A 29 10.52 15.98 -21.54
C ILE A 29 9.72 16.97 -20.70
N ASN A 30 8.40 16.88 -20.73
CA ASN A 30 7.47 17.69 -19.92
C ASN A 30 6.12 16.98 -19.82
N GLY A 31 5.18 17.55 -19.06
CA GLY A 31 3.88 16.96 -18.83
C GLY A 31 2.97 16.90 -20.06
N ILE A 32 3.09 17.86 -21.00
CA ILE A 32 2.29 17.86 -22.26
C ILE A 32 2.67 16.66 -23.11
N ASP A 33 3.96 16.52 -23.39
CA ASP A 33 4.53 15.39 -24.14
C ASP A 33 4.18 14.04 -23.46
N ALA A 34 4.20 14.00 -22.12
CA ALA A 34 3.81 12.82 -21.36
C ALA A 34 2.34 12.41 -21.56
N VAL A 35 1.41 13.39 -21.57
CA VAL A 35 -0.02 13.14 -21.80
C VAL A 35 -0.26 12.62 -23.21
N GLU A 36 0.34 13.26 -24.21
CA GLU A 36 0.21 12.84 -25.62
C GLU A 36 0.73 11.40 -25.83
N LYS A 37 1.92 11.11 -25.33
CA LYS A 37 2.53 9.78 -25.43
C LYS A 37 1.78 8.71 -24.64
N ALA A 38 1.25 9.04 -23.45
CA ALA A 38 0.42 8.12 -22.69
C ALA A 38 -0.83 7.67 -23.45
N ILE A 39 -1.48 8.60 -24.17
CA ILE A 39 -2.66 8.32 -24.99
C ILE A 39 -2.28 7.48 -26.21
N ALA A 40 -1.20 7.85 -26.90
CA ALA A 40 -0.77 7.21 -28.13
C ALA A 40 -0.19 5.79 -27.91
N LEU A 41 0.70 5.66 -26.94
CA LEU A 41 1.49 4.44 -26.71
C LEU A 41 0.87 3.48 -25.69
N LYS A 42 -0.02 3.95 -24.80
CA LYS A 42 -0.70 3.18 -23.75
C LYS A 42 0.26 2.31 -22.91
N PRO A 43 1.32 2.88 -22.33
CA PRO A 43 2.31 2.12 -21.59
C PRO A 43 1.68 1.38 -20.41
N ASP A 44 2.36 0.35 -19.91
CA ASP A 44 1.90 -0.35 -18.70
C ASP A 44 2.17 0.45 -17.45
N VAL A 45 3.31 1.13 -17.38
CA VAL A 45 3.72 1.99 -16.27
C VAL A 45 4.37 3.26 -16.80
N ILE A 46 4.15 4.37 -16.13
CA ILE A 46 4.84 5.63 -16.36
C ILE A 46 5.65 5.97 -15.10
N THR A 47 6.94 6.26 -15.25
CA THR A 47 7.71 6.94 -14.22
C THR A 47 7.76 8.41 -14.55
N MET A 48 7.42 9.30 -13.60
CA MET A 48 7.19 10.71 -13.87
C MET A 48 7.80 11.62 -12.80
N ASP A 49 8.52 12.62 -13.23
CA ASP A 49 8.94 13.73 -12.39
C ASP A 49 7.77 14.64 -12.00
N ILE A 50 7.88 15.26 -10.84
CA ILE A 50 6.90 16.26 -10.36
C ILE A 50 7.20 17.64 -10.97
N GLU A 51 8.46 18.06 -10.92
CA GLU A 51 8.87 19.42 -11.29
C GLU A 51 9.33 19.45 -12.75
N MET A 52 8.46 19.91 -13.64
CA MET A 52 8.75 20.01 -15.07
C MET A 52 8.21 21.33 -15.65
N PRO A 53 8.85 21.88 -16.71
CA PRO A 53 8.36 23.05 -17.40
C PRO A 53 7.07 22.79 -18.18
N LEU A 54 6.34 23.84 -18.52
CA LEU A 54 5.09 23.87 -19.30
C LEU A 54 3.90 23.24 -18.55
N LEU A 55 3.95 21.98 -18.25
CA LEU A 55 2.95 21.24 -17.47
C LEU A 55 3.69 20.36 -16.46
N ASN A 56 3.46 20.60 -15.16
CA ASN A 56 4.09 19.82 -14.10
C ASN A 56 3.53 18.38 -14.03
N GLY A 57 4.23 17.51 -13.29
CA GLY A 57 3.86 16.11 -13.18
C GLY A 57 2.50 15.87 -12.54
N ILE A 58 2.06 16.69 -11.58
CA ILE A 58 0.76 16.53 -10.91
C ILE A 58 -0.38 16.77 -11.90
N GLU A 59 -0.32 17.84 -12.67
CA GLU A 59 -1.33 18.14 -13.68
C GLU A 59 -1.30 17.13 -14.84
N ALA A 60 -0.11 16.62 -15.19
CA ALA A 60 0.02 15.53 -16.15
C ALA A 60 -0.64 14.23 -15.64
N VAL A 61 -0.44 13.86 -14.36
CA VAL A 61 -1.13 12.72 -13.72
C VAL A 61 -2.64 12.87 -13.85
N LYS A 62 -3.22 14.03 -13.47
CA LYS A 62 -4.67 14.28 -13.56
C LYS A 62 -5.19 14.05 -14.99
N GLN A 63 -4.50 14.58 -15.99
CA GLN A 63 -4.90 14.45 -17.39
C GLN A 63 -4.75 13.01 -17.90
N ILE A 64 -3.66 12.31 -17.55
CA ILE A 64 -3.46 10.90 -17.92
C ILE A 64 -4.52 10.02 -17.28
N MET A 65 -4.80 10.21 -15.99
CA MET A 65 -5.82 9.42 -15.29
C MET A 65 -7.22 9.63 -15.86
N ALA A 66 -7.53 10.83 -16.38
CA ALA A 66 -8.81 11.12 -17.03
C ALA A 66 -8.91 10.54 -18.46
N LYS A 67 -7.82 10.56 -19.25
CA LYS A 67 -7.85 10.24 -20.69
C LYS A 67 -7.34 8.83 -21.02
N ALA A 68 -6.32 8.36 -20.31
CA ALA A 68 -5.64 7.07 -20.51
C ALA A 68 -5.13 6.50 -19.18
N PRO A 69 -6.00 6.09 -18.25
CA PRO A 69 -5.61 5.66 -16.92
C PRO A 69 -4.48 4.63 -16.94
N THR A 70 -3.34 4.98 -16.36
CA THR A 70 -2.11 4.20 -16.40
C THR A 70 -1.48 4.18 -15.01
N ALA A 71 -0.76 3.12 -14.65
CA ALA A 71 -0.01 3.07 -13.41
C ALA A 71 1.15 4.09 -13.46
N ILE A 72 1.22 4.99 -12.47
CA ILE A 72 2.22 6.07 -12.42
C ILE A 72 3.01 5.99 -11.12
N ILE A 73 4.34 6.01 -11.21
CA ILE A 73 5.28 6.18 -10.11
C ILE A 73 5.88 7.58 -10.24
N MET A 74 5.78 8.37 -9.17
CA MET A 74 6.39 9.69 -9.16
C MET A 74 7.86 9.63 -8.74
N PHE A 75 8.70 10.43 -9.38
CA PHE A 75 10.00 10.79 -8.83
C PHE A 75 9.90 12.13 -8.10
N SER A 76 10.46 12.20 -6.90
CA SER A 76 10.32 13.35 -6.03
C SER A 76 11.66 13.79 -5.44
N SER A 77 11.82 15.10 -5.23
CA SER A 77 12.88 15.63 -4.38
C SER A 77 12.61 15.33 -2.91
N LEU A 78 13.67 15.17 -2.09
CA LEU A 78 13.56 14.92 -0.64
C LEU A 78 13.38 16.19 0.19
N THR A 79 12.89 17.24 -0.41
CA THR A 79 12.55 18.50 0.26
C THR A 79 11.17 18.45 0.90
N HIS A 80 10.89 19.35 1.84
CA HIS A 80 9.56 19.48 2.45
C HIS A 80 8.48 19.81 1.39
N ASP A 81 8.79 20.69 0.43
CA ASP A 81 7.88 21.04 -0.65
C ASP A 81 7.68 19.87 -1.62
N GLY A 82 8.75 19.13 -1.94
CA GLY A 82 8.67 17.90 -2.72
C GLY A 82 7.80 16.83 -2.06
N ALA A 83 7.84 16.72 -0.73
CA ALA A 83 6.97 15.78 0.00
C ALA A 83 5.48 16.17 -0.14
N LYS A 84 5.16 17.44 -0.01
CA LYS A 84 3.79 17.96 -0.21
C LYS A 84 3.30 17.69 -1.63
N ALA A 85 4.09 18.06 -2.63
CA ALA A 85 3.78 17.86 -4.05
C ALA A 85 3.61 16.37 -4.39
N THR A 86 4.41 15.48 -3.76
CA THR A 86 4.27 14.03 -3.93
C THR A 86 2.93 13.53 -3.40
N LEU A 87 2.51 13.97 -2.22
CA LEU A 87 1.22 13.60 -1.66
C LEU A 87 0.05 14.12 -2.52
N GLU A 88 0.18 15.29 -3.12
CA GLU A 88 -0.79 15.82 -4.09
C GLU A 88 -0.83 14.97 -5.37
N ALA A 89 0.31 14.48 -5.85
CA ALA A 89 0.37 13.58 -7.00
C ALA A 89 -0.30 12.22 -6.73
N LEU A 90 -0.16 11.68 -5.50
CA LEU A 90 -0.88 10.46 -5.09
C LEU A 90 -2.40 10.68 -5.09
N ASP A 91 -2.89 11.85 -4.63
CA ASP A 91 -4.33 12.18 -4.70
C ASP A 91 -4.82 12.35 -6.14
N ALA A 92 -3.96 12.86 -7.02
CA ALA A 92 -4.24 12.97 -8.45
C ALA A 92 -4.34 11.60 -9.15
N GLY A 93 -3.91 10.50 -8.47
CA GLY A 93 -4.03 9.13 -8.96
C GLY A 93 -2.71 8.42 -9.19
N ALA A 94 -1.56 9.00 -8.86
CA ALA A 94 -0.30 8.26 -8.84
C ALA A 94 -0.37 7.12 -7.79
N LEU A 95 0.25 5.99 -8.08
CA LEU A 95 0.15 4.81 -7.23
C LEU A 95 1.28 4.70 -6.20
N ASP A 96 2.44 5.27 -6.51
CA ASP A 96 3.63 5.21 -5.65
C ASP A 96 4.60 6.35 -5.98
N PHE A 97 5.63 6.48 -5.17
CA PHE A 97 6.70 7.43 -5.41
C PHE A 97 8.07 6.90 -4.99
N LEU A 98 9.12 7.46 -5.57
CA LEU A 98 10.51 7.21 -5.24
C LEU A 98 11.28 8.54 -5.18
N PRO A 99 12.22 8.70 -4.24
CA PRO A 99 13.10 9.86 -4.25
C PRO A 99 14.03 9.83 -5.47
N LYS A 100 14.32 11.01 -6.07
CA LYS A 100 15.28 11.14 -7.18
C LYS A 100 16.71 10.79 -6.78
N LYS A 101 17.06 10.97 -5.51
CA LYS A 101 18.37 10.58 -4.98
C LYS A 101 18.38 9.09 -4.65
N PHE A 102 18.71 8.27 -5.63
CA PHE A 102 18.77 6.81 -5.48
C PHE A 102 19.67 6.34 -4.33
N ASN A 103 20.73 7.08 -4.01
CA ASN A 103 21.68 6.71 -2.93
C ASN A 103 21.06 6.83 -1.52
N GLU A 104 19.92 7.49 -1.38
CA GLU A 104 19.23 7.64 -0.10
C GLU A 104 18.16 6.54 0.12
N ILE A 105 17.86 5.74 -0.91
CA ILE A 105 16.91 4.63 -0.84
C ILE A 105 17.63 3.31 -0.50
N ALA A 106 18.87 3.18 -0.93
CA ALA A 106 19.66 1.98 -0.75
C ALA A 106 21.15 2.35 -0.64
N LYS A 107 21.93 1.53 0.07
CA LYS A 107 23.36 1.76 0.35
C LYS A 107 24.22 1.83 -0.90
N ASN A 108 23.76 1.25 -2.00
CA ASN A 108 24.44 1.33 -3.29
C ASN A 108 23.43 1.58 -4.43
N THR A 109 23.94 2.06 -5.55
CA THR A 109 23.16 2.40 -6.74
C THR A 109 22.46 1.19 -7.36
N GLU A 110 22.98 0.00 -7.13
CA GLU A 110 22.47 -1.25 -7.71
C GLU A 110 21.21 -1.73 -6.97
N ASP A 111 21.19 -1.62 -5.63
CA ASP A 111 20.02 -1.94 -4.80
C ASP A 111 18.86 -0.99 -5.09
N ALA A 112 19.12 0.30 -5.25
CA ALA A 112 18.12 1.28 -5.62
C ALA A 112 17.54 1.04 -7.02
N GLY A 113 18.38 0.66 -7.97
CA GLY A 113 17.95 0.27 -9.30
C GLY A 113 17.09 -1.00 -9.28
N SER A 114 17.47 -1.99 -8.47
CA SER A 114 16.68 -3.21 -8.26
C SER A 114 15.29 -2.89 -7.69
N LEU A 115 15.22 -2.01 -6.68
CA LEU A 115 13.95 -1.58 -6.10
C LEU A 115 13.03 -0.90 -7.13
N LEU A 116 13.57 -0.01 -7.98
CA LEU A 116 12.82 0.63 -9.05
C LEU A 116 12.26 -0.41 -10.02
N ARG A 117 13.11 -1.33 -10.54
CA ARG A 117 12.67 -2.39 -11.46
C ARG A 117 11.57 -3.25 -10.84
N GLN A 118 11.74 -3.69 -9.60
CA GLN A 118 10.74 -4.49 -8.91
C GLN A 118 9.40 -3.76 -8.78
N ARG A 119 9.40 -2.47 -8.42
CA ARG A 119 8.17 -1.68 -8.31
C ARG A 119 7.47 -1.53 -9.67
N VAL A 120 8.21 -1.22 -10.73
CA VAL A 120 7.64 -1.12 -12.09
C VAL A 120 7.02 -2.45 -12.52
N ILE A 121 7.71 -3.58 -12.33
CA ILE A 121 7.18 -4.91 -12.65
C ILE A 121 5.89 -5.21 -11.87
N GLN A 122 5.87 -4.93 -10.58
CA GLN A 122 4.68 -5.21 -9.75
C GLN A 122 3.47 -4.37 -10.20
N LEU A 123 3.67 -3.12 -10.54
CA LEU A 123 2.60 -2.25 -11.02
C LEU A 123 2.08 -2.65 -12.41
N ALA A 124 2.97 -3.08 -13.31
CA ALA A 124 2.60 -3.57 -14.64
C ALA A 124 1.73 -4.84 -14.57
N ARG A 125 2.04 -5.77 -13.67
CA ARG A 125 1.28 -7.02 -13.49
C ARG A 125 -0.19 -6.80 -13.14
N LYS A 126 -0.50 -5.74 -12.40
CA LYS A 126 -1.88 -5.41 -12.03
C LYS A 126 -2.75 -5.05 -13.24
N LYS A 127 -2.20 -4.34 -14.23
CA LYS A 127 -2.89 -4.01 -15.48
C LYS A 127 -3.19 -5.27 -16.30
N SER A 128 -2.20 -6.15 -16.43
CA SER A 128 -2.34 -7.42 -17.16
C SER A 128 -3.37 -8.36 -16.52
N GLY A 129 -3.42 -8.46 -15.21
CA GLY A 129 -4.41 -9.26 -14.49
C GLY A 129 -5.85 -8.77 -14.66
N ARG A 130 -6.08 -7.46 -14.71
CA ARG A 130 -7.40 -6.87 -15.01
C ARG A 130 -7.86 -7.16 -16.44
N LEU A 131 -6.97 -7.03 -17.42
CA LEU A 131 -7.28 -7.31 -18.82
C LEU A 131 -7.56 -8.79 -19.07
N ALA A 132 -6.82 -9.69 -18.44
CA ALA A 132 -7.05 -11.13 -18.53
C ALA A 132 -8.43 -11.54 -17.95
N ARG A 133 -8.86 -10.93 -16.85
CA ARG A 133 -10.20 -11.19 -16.27
C ARG A 133 -11.33 -10.66 -17.17
N ILE A 134 -11.18 -9.50 -17.81
CA ILE A 134 -12.17 -8.96 -18.75
C ILE A 134 -12.28 -9.83 -20.01
N SER A 135 -11.17 -10.37 -20.51
CA SER A 135 -11.17 -11.27 -21.66
C SER A 135 -11.83 -12.62 -21.40
N THR A 136 -11.67 -13.17 -20.18
CA THR A 136 -12.32 -14.43 -19.77
C THR A 136 -13.83 -14.26 -19.57
N PHE A 137 -14.30 -13.09 -19.15
CA PHE A 137 -15.76 -12.79 -19.10
C PHE A 137 -16.35 -12.67 -20.52
N ARG A 138 -15.69 -11.95 -21.42
CA ARG A 138 -16.16 -11.83 -22.82
C ARG A 138 -16.17 -13.13 -23.60
N SER A 139 -15.25 -14.05 -23.34
CA SER A 139 -15.21 -15.35 -24.01
C SER A 139 -16.25 -16.35 -23.48
N ARG A 140 -16.84 -16.13 -22.30
CA ARG A 140 -17.95 -16.94 -21.78
C ARG A 140 -19.28 -16.57 -22.39
N ASP A 141 -19.59 -15.27 -22.55
CA ASP A 141 -20.84 -14.82 -23.18
C ASP A 141 -20.96 -15.20 -24.66
N SER A 142 -19.83 -15.35 -25.35
CA SER A 142 -19.85 -15.75 -26.77
C SER A 142 -19.97 -17.26 -27.01
N ARG A 143 -19.87 -18.10 -25.96
CA ARG A 143 -20.04 -19.55 -26.07
C ARG A 143 -21.47 -20.03 -25.71
N GLU A 144 -22.23 -19.25 -24.95
CA GLU A 144 -23.61 -19.65 -24.60
C GLU A 144 -24.64 -19.42 -25.71
N LEU A 145 -24.28 -18.70 -26.80
CA LEU A 145 -25.21 -18.47 -27.93
C LEU A 145 -25.14 -19.49 -29.08
N LYS A 146 -24.35 -20.56 -28.94
CA LYS A 146 -24.17 -21.56 -30.02
C LYS A 146 -24.43 -23.03 -29.70
N SER A 147 -25.12 -23.33 -28.60
CA SER A 147 -25.50 -24.74 -28.33
C SER A 147 -26.93 -24.89 -27.81
N GLN A 148 -27.89 -24.66 -28.71
CA GLN A 148 -29.21 -25.28 -28.59
C GLN A 148 -29.43 -26.10 -29.84
N THR A 149 -29.00 -27.35 -29.80
CA THR A 149 -29.65 -28.52 -30.46
C THR A 149 -28.77 -29.75 -30.21
N SER A 150 -29.19 -30.59 -29.32
CA SER A 150 -29.28 -32.06 -29.49
C SER A 150 -29.23 -32.78 -28.12
N THR A 151 -30.26 -33.48 -27.92
CA THR A 151 -30.75 -34.46 -26.97
C THR A 151 -29.78 -35.46 -26.36
N LEU A 152 -30.04 -35.74 -25.07
CA LEU A 152 -30.09 -37.05 -24.33
C LEU A 152 -28.81 -37.60 -23.69
N THR A 153 -28.95 -37.77 -22.37
CA THR A 153 -28.46 -38.81 -21.45
C THR A 153 -26.96 -38.91 -21.17
N SER A 154 -26.57 -38.42 -19.98
CA SER A 154 -25.95 -39.27 -18.93
C SER A 154 -25.67 -38.51 -17.63
N LYS A 155 -25.99 -39.11 -16.50
CA LYS A 155 -25.73 -38.63 -15.15
C LYS A 155 -24.23 -38.44 -14.91
N ALA A 156 -23.80 -37.20 -14.60
CA ALA A 156 -22.55 -36.95 -13.93
C ALA A 156 -22.76 -35.79 -12.98
N THR A 157 -22.49 -36.02 -11.71
CA THR A 157 -22.56 -35.10 -10.59
C THR A 157 -21.81 -33.81 -10.87
N SER A 158 -22.54 -32.73 -11.18
CA SER A 158 -21.99 -31.37 -11.26
C SER A 158 -21.82 -30.83 -9.85
N VAL A 159 -20.57 -30.71 -9.40
CA VAL A 159 -20.20 -29.86 -8.27
C VAL A 159 -20.47 -28.43 -8.71
N THR A 160 -21.59 -27.91 -8.35
CA THR A 160 -21.96 -26.49 -8.47
C THR A 160 -20.99 -25.66 -7.64
N ARG A 161 -20.04 -25.00 -8.33
CA ARG A 161 -19.24 -23.94 -7.73
C ARG A 161 -20.17 -22.73 -7.55
N SER A 162 -20.81 -22.72 -6.38
CA SER A 162 -21.66 -21.63 -5.90
C SER A 162 -20.93 -20.29 -6.03
N GLU A 163 -21.51 -19.39 -6.81
CA GLU A 163 -21.22 -17.95 -6.76
C GLU A 163 -21.56 -17.46 -5.36
N ARG A 164 -20.57 -17.37 -4.49
CA ARG A 164 -20.71 -16.71 -3.19
C ARG A 164 -20.42 -15.23 -3.33
N SER A 165 -21.36 -14.51 -3.91
CA SER A 165 -21.69 -13.16 -3.51
C SER A 165 -22.51 -13.25 -2.21
N GLN A 166 -21.86 -13.52 -1.10
CA GLN A 166 -22.45 -13.42 0.23
C GLN A 166 -21.71 -12.35 1.01
N THR A 167 -22.33 -11.18 1.12
CA THR A 167 -22.27 -10.34 2.32
C THR A 167 -22.82 -11.18 3.50
N SER A 168 -22.08 -12.22 3.89
CA SER A 168 -22.33 -12.87 5.16
C SER A 168 -21.97 -11.84 6.23
N ILE A 169 -22.98 -11.41 6.98
CA ILE A 169 -22.82 -10.60 8.18
C ILE A 169 -21.92 -11.40 9.11
N ARG A 170 -20.60 -11.20 9.01
CA ARG A 170 -19.65 -11.83 9.92
C ARG A 170 -20.01 -11.34 11.33
N LYS A 171 -20.24 -12.26 12.26
CA LYS A 171 -20.34 -11.93 13.67
C LYS A 171 -18.96 -11.42 14.13
N SER A 172 -18.94 -10.40 14.97
CA SER A 172 -17.74 -9.96 15.67
C SER A 172 -17.11 -11.14 16.42
N SER A 173 -15.81 -11.11 16.62
CA SER A 173 -15.11 -12.14 17.39
C SER A 173 -15.45 -12.12 18.89
N GLY A 174 -16.03 -11.03 19.39
CA GLY A 174 -16.28 -10.80 20.81
C GLY A 174 -14.99 -10.49 21.62
N LYS A 175 -13.87 -10.26 20.94
CA LYS A 175 -12.61 -9.90 21.59
C LYS A 175 -12.57 -8.43 21.94
N GLN A 176 -12.03 -8.12 23.10
CA GLN A 176 -11.71 -6.74 23.49
C GLN A 176 -10.33 -6.35 22.95
N TYR A 177 -10.32 -5.33 22.11
CA TYR A 177 -9.08 -4.79 21.58
C TYR A 177 -8.65 -3.54 22.36
N LYS A 178 -7.33 -3.34 22.46
CA LYS A 178 -6.72 -2.16 23.11
C LYS A 178 -5.77 -1.41 22.20
N LEU A 179 -5.48 -1.98 21.01
CA LEU A 179 -4.62 -1.36 19.99
C LEU A 179 -5.08 -1.79 18.60
N LEU A 180 -5.13 -0.85 17.68
CA LEU A 180 -5.14 -1.08 16.24
C LEU A 180 -3.72 -0.86 15.70
N ALA A 181 -3.13 -1.87 15.06
CA ALA A 181 -1.80 -1.80 14.47
C ALA A 181 -1.87 -2.00 12.95
N ILE A 182 -1.33 -1.05 12.17
CA ILE A 182 -1.42 -1.07 10.70
C ILE A 182 -0.02 -1.04 10.10
N GLY A 183 0.28 -2.00 9.20
CA GLY A 183 1.52 -2.08 8.44
C GLY A 183 1.25 -1.97 6.95
N THR A 184 2.07 -1.16 6.22
CA THR A 184 1.87 -0.90 4.80
C THR A 184 3.12 -0.36 4.10
N SER A 185 3.15 -0.39 2.74
CA SER A 185 4.28 0.09 1.94
C SER A 185 3.79 0.71 0.62
N THR A 186 4.12 0.16 -0.53
CA THR A 186 3.71 0.62 -1.87
C THR A 186 2.19 0.69 -2.01
N GLY A 187 1.64 1.85 -2.39
CA GLY A 187 0.20 2.13 -2.40
C GLY A 187 -0.39 2.41 -1.01
N GLY A 188 0.43 2.28 0.03
CA GLY A 188 0.04 2.47 1.43
C GLY A 188 -0.50 3.85 1.77
N PRO A 189 0.08 4.95 1.31
CA PRO A 189 -0.43 6.28 1.62
C PRO A 189 -1.89 6.47 1.22
N VAL A 190 -2.26 6.01 0.03
CA VAL A 190 -3.65 6.06 -0.45
C VAL A 190 -4.55 5.11 0.34
N ALA A 191 -4.08 3.91 0.66
CA ALA A 191 -4.83 2.96 1.46
C ALA A 191 -5.09 3.46 2.89
N LEU A 192 -4.08 4.03 3.56
CA LEU A 192 -4.22 4.65 4.88
C LEU A 192 -5.21 5.81 4.85
N GLN A 193 -5.14 6.68 3.86
CA GLN A 193 -6.08 7.80 3.71
C GLN A 193 -7.51 7.29 3.56
N LYS A 194 -7.76 6.31 2.68
CA LYS A 194 -9.10 5.72 2.50
C LYS A 194 -9.66 5.11 3.78
N LEU A 195 -8.82 4.42 4.54
CA LEU A 195 -9.24 3.78 5.79
C LEU A 195 -9.50 4.82 6.89
N LEU A 196 -8.53 5.69 7.16
CA LEU A 196 -8.55 6.57 8.35
C LEU A 196 -9.56 7.69 8.25
N THR A 197 -9.85 8.22 7.04
CA THR A 197 -10.86 9.26 6.83
C THR A 197 -12.29 8.82 7.16
N GLN A 198 -12.52 7.50 7.22
CA GLN A 198 -13.83 6.93 7.55
C GLN A 198 -14.00 6.61 9.04
N LEU A 199 -12.92 6.70 9.84
CA LEU A 199 -13.01 6.46 11.28
C LEU A 199 -13.66 7.66 11.97
N PRO A 200 -14.57 7.44 12.96
CA PRO A 200 -15.22 8.51 13.72
C PRO A 200 -14.23 9.19 14.69
N GLU A 201 -14.59 10.40 15.14
CA GLU A 201 -13.77 11.19 16.07
C GLU A 201 -13.57 10.50 17.42
N ASP A 202 -14.59 9.80 17.88
CA ASP A 202 -14.62 9.04 19.14
C ASP A 202 -14.11 7.61 19.00
N PHE A 203 -13.22 7.35 18.03
CA PHE A 203 -12.65 6.02 17.82
C PHE A 203 -11.97 5.51 19.12
N PRO A 204 -12.39 4.35 19.64
CA PRO A 204 -12.07 3.98 21.04
C PRO A 204 -10.65 3.43 21.26
N LEU A 205 -9.87 3.21 20.19
CA LEU A 205 -8.54 2.63 20.29
C LEU A 205 -7.44 3.61 19.90
N PRO A 206 -6.25 3.52 20.50
CA PRO A 206 -5.04 4.06 19.91
C PRO A 206 -4.67 3.29 18.63
N ILE A 207 -4.05 3.99 17.68
CA ILE A 207 -3.63 3.42 16.40
C ILE A 207 -2.13 3.62 16.22
N ILE A 208 -1.38 2.56 15.95
CA ILE A 208 -0.01 2.68 15.43
C ILE A 208 0.02 2.36 13.95
N MET A 209 0.80 3.12 13.21
CA MET A 209 0.94 2.97 11.76
C MET A 209 2.41 2.89 11.38
N VAL A 210 2.76 1.88 10.60
CA VAL A 210 4.07 1.74 9.97
C VAL A 210 3.88 1.80 8.47
N GLN A 211 4.40 2.86 7.86
CA GLN A 211 4.46 3.05 6.41
C GLN A 211 5.93 3.10 6.00
N HIS A 212 6.36 2.23 5.10
CA HIS A 212 7.70 2.33 4.51
C HIS A 212 7.80 3.60 3.68
N MET A 213 8.45 4.60 4.27
CA MET A 213 8.53 5.94 3.71
C MET A 213 9.79 6.64 4.22
N PRO A 214 10.54 7.39 3.39
CA PRO A 214 11.70 8.17 3.86
C PRO A 214 11.31 9.22 4.90
N ALA A 215 12.25 9.59 5.77
CA ALA A 215 12.06 10.52 6.88
C ALA A 215 11.48 11.88 6.43
N ALA A 216 11.93 12.39 5.27
CA ALA A 216 11.46 13.66 4.72
C ALA A 216 9.94 13.70 4.45
N PHE A 217 9.30 12.54 4.28
CA PHE A 217 7.89 12.45 3.91
C PHE A 217 6.97 12.14 5.09
N THR A 218 7.45 11.44 6.14
CA THR A 218 6.57 10.95 7.21
C THR A 218 5.89 12.07 7.99
N LEU A 219 6.60 13.17 8.27
CA LEU A 219 6.00 14.31 8.97
C LEU A 219 4.94 15.02 8.11
N ALA A 220 5.22 15.24 6.84
CA ALA A 220 4.26 15.86 5.91
C ALA A 220 3.01 14.99 5.73
N PHE A 221 3.20 13.67 5.65
CA PHE A 221 2.12 12.71 5.52
C PHE A 221 1.25 12.65 6.79
N ALA A 222 1.86 12.61 7.98
CA ALA A 222 1.11 12.66 9.24
C ALA A 222 0.27 13.94 9.36
N LYS A 223 0.85 15.12 9.05
CA LYS A 223 0.13 16.41 9.04
C LYS A 223 -1.04 16.40 8.04
N ARG A 224 -0.82 15.84 6.84
CA ARG A 224 -1.87 15.73 5.83
C ARG A 224 -3.01 14.84 6.29
N LEU A 225 -2.71 13.65 6.80
CA LEU A 225 -3.74 12.75 7.34
C LEU A 225 -4.53 13.42 8.47
N ASN A 226 -3.85 14.15 9.35
CA ASN A 226 -4.51 14.89 10.44
C ASN A 226 -5.49 15.95 9.95
N THR A 227 -5.21 16.57 8.79
CA THR A 227 -6.14 17.54 8.17
C THR A 227 -7.35 16.88 7.54
N LEU A 228 -7.21 15.63 7.06
CA LEU A 228 -8.26 14.91 6.32
C LEU A 228 -9.14 14.04 7.22
N CYS A 229 -8.63 13.62 8.37
CA CYS A 229 -9.28 12.66 9.27
C CYS A 229 -9.96 13.36 10.44
N LYS A 230 -10.93 12.68 11.06
CA LYS A 230 -11.60 13.14 12.27
C LYS A 230 -10.84 12.81 13.54
N ILE A 231 -10.07 11.71 13.53
CA ILE A 231 -9.15 11.31 14.61
C ILE A 231 -7.89 12.15 14.59
N ASN A 232 -7.21 12.28 15.74
CA ASN A 232 -5.93 12.97 15.81
C ASN A 232 -4.79 12.12 15.24
N ILE A 233 -4.00 12.66 14.33
CA ILE A 233 -2.89 11.95 13.70
C ILE A 233 -1.60 12.75 13.82
N LYS A 234 -0.55 12.11 14.31
CA LYS A 234 0.79 12.73 14.39
C LYS A 234 1.89 11.74 13.98
N GLN A 235 3.03 12.27 13.58
CA GLN A 235 4.25 11.48 13.57
C GLN A 235 4.63 11.14 15.02
N ALA A 236 4.97 9.88 15.25
CA ALA A 236 5.33 9.37 16.58
C ALA A 236 6.65 9.95 17.09
N GLU A 237 6.69 10.24 18.40
CA GLU A 237 7.85 10.72 19.13
C GLU A 237 8.09 9.85 20.36
N SER A 238 9.35 9.78 20.81
CA SER A 238 9.67 9.07 22.06
C SER A 238 8.97 9.72 23.25
N GLY A 239 8.29 8.90 24.05
CA GLY A 239 7.50 9.34 25.22
C GLY A 239 6.02 9.56 24.91
N ASP A 240 5.57 9.50 23.67
CA ASP A 240 4.14 9.57 23.34
C ASP A 240 3.38 8.46 24.06
N VAL A 241 2.40 8.82 24.85
CA VAL A 241 1.47 7.89 25.51
C VAL A 241 0.38 7.53 24.51
N LEU A 242 0.12 6.24 24.33
CA LEU A 242 -0.94 5.76 23.46
C LEU A 242 -2.33 6.12 24.03
N LYS A 243 -3.13 6.87 23.25
CA LYS A 243 -4.45 7.35 23.65
C LYS A 243 -5.51 6.95 22.64
N PRO A 244 -6.73 6.57 23.05
CA PRO A 244 -7.87 6.42 22.15
C PRO A 244 -8.08 7.66 21.27
N GLY A 245 -8.55 7.45 20.04
CA GLY A 245 -8.77 8.54 19.08
C GLY A 245 -7.49 9.16 18.50
N CYS A 246 -6.31 8.61 18.83
CA CYS A 246 -5.03 9.09 18.32
C CYS A 246 -4.32 8.02 17.48
N ALA A 247 -3.78 8.42 16.34
CA ALA A 247 -2.98 7.59 15.46
C ALA A 247 -1.54 8.12 15.37
N TYR A 248 -0.59 7.22 15.49
CA TYR A 248 0.84 7.52 15.55
C TYR A 248 1.55 6.89 14.37
N LEU A 249 2.07 7.72 13.47
CA LEU A 249 2.84 7.28 12.31
C LEU A 249 4.33 7.14 12.66
N ALA A 250 4.90 5.97 12.44
CA ALA A 250 6.32 5.73 12.65
C ALA A 250 7.19 6.65 11.79
N PRO A 251 8.21 7.33 12.35
CA PRO A 251 9.09 8.20 11.57
C PRO A 251 9.99 7.38 10.64
N GLY A 252 10.17 7.86 9.42
CA GLY A 252 11.09 7.25 8.45
C GLY A 252 12.54 7.29 8.93
N GLY A 253 13.31 6.29 8.55
CA GLY A 253 14.73 6.16 8.93
C GLY A 253 14.99 5.64 10.33
N LYS A 254 13.95 5.45 11.15
CA LYS A 254 14.03 5.01 12.57
C LYS A 254 13.10 3.84 12.82
N GLN A 255 13.29 3.17 13.97
CA GLN A 255 12.35 2.14 14.43
C GLN A 255 11.41 2.71 15.49
N MET A 256 10.14 2.30 15.44
CA MET A 256 9.14 2.60 16.44
C MET A 256 8.79 1.34 17.23
N ILE A 257 8.94 1.39 18.54
CA ILE A 257 8.50 0.33 19.44
C ILE A 257 7.55 0.85 20.50
N ILE A 258 6.72 -0.05 21.02
CA ILE A 258 5.89 0.20 22.17
C ILE A 258 6.64 -0.33 23.41
N ASP A 259 6.65 0.46 24.48
CA ASP A 259 7.28 0.15 25.76
C ASP A 259 6.31 0.40 26.91
N GLY A 260 6.58 -0.20 28.08
CA GLY A 260 5.75 -0.10 29.27
C GLY A 260 4.77 -1.26 29.44
N THR A 261 3.63 -0.99 30.02
CA THR A 261 2.55 -1.96 30.27
C THR A 261 1.31 -1.58 29.47
N GLU A 262 0.37 -2.50 29.30
CA GLU A 262 -0.88 -2.29 28.56
C GLU A 262 -1.63 -1.00 28.96
N ASN A 263 -1.66 -0.67 30.26
CA ASN A 263 -2.35 0.52 30.78
C ASN A 263 -1.48 1.79 30.79
N ALA A 264 -0.18 1.67 30.51
CA ALA A 264 0.79 2.76 30.52
C ALA A 264 1.76 2.62 29.33
N ALA A 265 1.21 2.27 28.17
CA ALA A 265 1.99 2.07 26.96
C ALA A 265 2.47 3.41 26.39
N LYS A 266 3.75 3.46 26.06
CA LYS A 266 4.42 4.63 25.47
C LYS A 266 5.19 4.21 24.21
N LEU A 267 5.33 5.13 23.30
CA LEU A 267 6.18 4.95 22.13
C LEU A 267 7.64 5.29 22.45
N ARG A 268 8.54 4.53 21.88
CA ARG A 268 9.97 4.81 21.87
C ARG A 268 10.49 4.71 20.43
N ILE A 269 11.14 5.77 20.01
CA ILE A 269 11.77 5.87 18.70
C ILE A 269 13.26 5.57 18.87
N LEU A 270 13.76 4.63 18.08
CA LEU A 270 15.12 4.13 18.15
C LEU A 270 15.86 4.42 16.85
N GLU A 271 17.07 4.94 16.99
CA GLU A 271 18.04 4.88 15.90
C GLU A 271 18.46 3.41 15.70
N ASP A 272 18.50 2.98 14.48
CA ASP A 272 18.88 1.61 14.14
C ASP A 272 19.88 1.63 12.99
N ASP A 273 21.16 1.57 13.32
CA ASP A 273 22.24 1.53 12.36
C ASP A 273 22.58 0.10 11.88
N SER A 274 21.83 -0.90 12.39
CA SER A 274 22.07 -2.29 12.01
C SER A 274 21.69 -2.55 10.56
N GLU A 275 22.50 -3.39 9.90
CA GLU A 275 22.23 -3.87 8.55
C GLU A 275 21.27 -5.06 8.51
N ARG A 276 20.91 -5.59 9.68
CA ARG A 276 20.09 -6.81 9.80
C ARG A 276 18.64 -6.59 9.42
N ILE A 277 18.15 -5.33 9.50
CA ILE A 277 16.77 -4.97 9.25
C ILE A 277 16.71 -4.08 8.02
N ALA A 278 16.05 -4.58 6.99
CA ALA A 278 15.99 -3.93 5.69
C ALA A 278 15.14 -2.65 5.69
N PHE A 279 14.17 -2.54 6.61
CA PHE A 279 13.20 -1.44 6.63
C PHE A 279 13.31 -0.62 7.90
N LYS A 280 13.27 0.70 7.75
CA LYS A 280 13.25 1.70 8.83
C LYS A 280 12.22 2.78 8.50
N PRO A 281 11.02 2.68 9.11
CA PRO A 281 10.55 1.75 10.14
C PRO A 281 10.23 0.34 9.60
N SER A 282 10.26 -0.69 10.47
CA SER A 282 9.84 -2.05 10.19
C SER A 282 8.52 -2.38 10.87
N VAL A 283 7.60 -3.00 10.12
CA VAL A 283 6.33 -3.52 10.63
C VAL A 283 6.57 -4.65 11.62
N ASP A 284 7.49 -5.55 11.31
CA ASP A 284 7.82 -6.70 12.17
C ASP A 284 8.30 -6.26 13.56
N ILE A 285 9.14 -5.21 13.64
CA ILE A 285 9.61 -4.66 14.91
C ILE A 285 8.46 -4.03 15.72
N SER A 286 7.68 -3.18 15.08
CA SER A 286 6.57 -2.49 15.75
C SER A 286 5.51 -3.48 16.24
N PHE A 287 5.13 -4.46 15.41
CA PHE A 287 4.16 -5.50 15.76
C PHE A 287 4.70 -6.46 16.82
N GLY A 288 5.99 -6.80 16.75
CA GLY A 288 6.66 -7.60 17.78
C GLY A 288 6.66 -6.91 19.15
N SER A 289 6.86 -5.58 19.19
CA SER A 289 6.74 -4.79 20.42
C SER A 289 5.30 -4.71 20.94
N ALA A 290 4.32 -4.55 20.03
CA ALA A 290 2.90 -4.59 20.37
C ALA A 290 2.50 -5.94 20.99
N ALA A 291 3.01 -7.06 20.44
CA ALA A 291 2.78 -8.40 20.99
C ALA A 291 3.31 -8.58 22.42
N LYS A 292 4.39 -7.90 22.78
CA LYS A 292 4.94 -7.93 24.14
C LYS A 292 4.08 -7.17 25.14
N VAL A 293 3.54 -6.01 24.75
CA VAL A 293 2.83 -5.08 25.66
C VAL A 293 1.34 -5.42 25.74
N PHE A 294 0.69 -5.68 24.61
CA PHE A 294 -0.76 -5.87 24.52
C PHE A 294 -1.18 -7.34 24.35
N GLY A 295 -0.24 -8.25 24.13
CA GLY A 295 -0.56 -9.66 23.94
C GLY A 295 -1.56 -9.89 22.81
N GLY A 296 -2.69 -10.55 23.12
CA GLY A 296 -3.78 -10.84 22.20
C GLY A 296 -4.77 -9.69 21.95
N ASN A 297 -4.65 -8.58 22.69
CA ASN A 297 -5.59 -7.46 22.64
C ASN A 297 -5.28 -6.48 21.48
N VAL A 298 -4.72 -6.98 20.37
CA VAL A 298 -4.35 -6.22 19.18
C VAL A 298 -5.17 -6.66 18.00
N LEU A 299 -5.74 -5.70 17.27
CA LEU A 299 -6.19 -5.89 15.90
C LEU A 299 -5.06 -5.46 14.95
N GLY A 300 -4.39 -6.41 14.31
CA GLY A 300 -3.31 -6.18 13.36
C GLY A 300 -3.85 -6.17 11.93
N ILE A 301 -3.45 -5.19 11.14
CA ILE A 301 -3.86 -5.04 9.75
C ILE A 301 -2.63 -4.90 8.87
N ILE A 302 -2.54 -5.72 7.83
CA ILE A 302 -1.52 -5.61 6.79
C ILE A 302 -2.19 -5.16 5.49
N LEU A 303 -1.83 -3.96 5.05
CA LEU A 303 -2.31 -3.37 3.80
C LEU A 303 -1.30 -3.54 2.67
N THR A 304 -1.68 -3.05 1.50
CA THR A 304 -0.87 -3.06 0.29
C THR A 304 0.59 -2.72 0.54
N GLY A 305 1.50 -3.46 -0.07
CA GLY A 305 2.93 -3.25 0.08
C GLY A 305 3.74 -4.36 -0.58
N MET A 306 4.98 -4.03 -0.96
CA MET A 306 5.93 -4.95 -1.55
C MET A 306 6.71 -5.70 -0.44
N GLY A 307 7.05 -6.96 -0.70
CA GLY A 307 7.84 -7.76 0.22
C GLY A 307 7.00 -8.51 1.25
N ALA A 308 7.58 -8.79 2.42
CA ALA A 308 6.99 -9.63 3.45
C ALA A 308 7.16 -9.06 4.88
N ASP A 309 7.61 -7.81 5.03
CA ASP A 309 7.69 -7.15 6.35
C ASP A 309 6.29 -7.07 6.97
N GLY A 310 6.17 -7.35 8.23
CA GLY A 310 4.91 -7.52 8.95
C GLY A 310 4.44 -8.98 9.05
N ARG A 311 5.02 -9.92 8.30
CA ARG A 311 4.67 -11.34 8.40
C ARG A 311 5.08 -11.93 9.74
N ASP A 312 6.32 -11.70 10.17
CA ASP A 312 6.86 -12.32 11.37
C ASP A 312 6.35 -11.61 12.64
N GLY A 313 6.19 -10.28 12.61
CA GLY A 313 5.52 -9.51 13.65
C GLY A 313 4.04 -9.90 13.81
N SER A 314 3.32 -10.09 12.70
CA SER A 314 1.93 -10.60 12.72
C SER A 314 1.86 -12.03 13.28
N ARG A 315 2.84 -12.88 13.00
CA ARG A 315 2.92 -14.22 13.60
C ARG A 315 3.11 -14.14 15.11
N LEU A 316 3.97 -13.24 15.60
CA LEU A 316 4.16 -13.02 17.04
C LEU A 316 2.86 -12.56 17.70
N LEU A 317 2.13 -11.62 17.08
CA LEU A 317 0.82 -11.17 17.55
C LEU A 317 -0.19 -12.32 17.60
N LYS A 318 -0.32 -13.08 16.50
CA LYS A 318 -1.24 -14.22 16.41
C LYS A 318 -0.95 -15.29 17.44
N ASN A 319 0.32 -15.58 17.71
CA ASN A 319 0.73 -16.55 18.75
C ASN A 319 0.35 -16.08 20.16
N LYS A 320 0.10 -14.79 20.37
CA LYS A 320 -0.44 -14.21 21.59
C LYS A 320 -1.97 -14.14 21.61
N GLY A 321 -2.63 -14.59 20.54
CA GLY A 321 -4.09 -14.58 20.40
C GLY A 321 -4.67 -13.34 19.74
N ALA A 322 -3.85 -12.47 19.17
CA ALA A 322 -4.30 -11.29 18.40
C ALA A 322 -5.00 -11.69 17.10
N THR A 323 -5.85 -10.80 16.60
CA THR A 323 -6.53 -10.96 15.31
C THR A 323 -5.74 -10.23 14.23
N ILE A 324 -5.50 -10.91 13.11
CA ILE A 324 -4.76 -10.35 11.97
C ILE A 324 -5.64 -10.36 10.73
N TRP A 325 -5.79 -9.19 10.10
CA TRP A 325 -6.48 -9.01 8.83
C TRP A 325 -5.53 -8.55 7.74
N ALA A 326 -5.83 -8.89 6.51
CA ALA A 326 -5.04 -8.51 5.34
C ALA A 326 -5.91 -7.82 4.28
N GLN A 327 -5.35 -6.89 3.55
CA GLN A 327 -6.00 -6.35 2.36
C GLN A 327 -6.06 -7.43 1.28
N ASP A 328 -7.16 -7.51 0.53
CA ASP A 328 -7.32 -8.47 -0.55
C ASP A 328 -6.45 -8.11 -1.78
N GLU A 329 -6.24 -9.08 -2.66
CA GLU A 329 -5.43 -8.91 -3.86
C GLU A 329 -6.03 -7.87 -4.82
N GLU A 330 -7.35 -7.83 -4.93
CA GLU A 330 -8.03 -7.01 -5.92
C GLU A 330 -7.88 -5.52 -5.64
N SER A 331 -8.01 -5.10 -4.38
CA SER A 331 -7.89 -3.69 -3.97
C SER A 331 -6.44 -3.26 -3.69
N CYS A 332 -5.47 -4.19 -3.53
CA CYS A 332 -4.06 -3.85 -3.35
C CYS A 332 -3.46 -3.17 -4.58
N VAL A 333 -2.58 -2.19 -4.39
CA VAL A 333 -1.66 -1.72 -5.44
C VAL A 333 -0.59 -2.78 -5.70
N VAL A 334 0.02 -3.31 -4.64
CA VAL A 334 0.96 -4.43 -4.66
C VAL A 334 0.54 -5.44 -3.59
N TYR A 335 0.24 -6.68 -4.02
CA TYR A 335 -0.17 -7.78 -3.13
C TYR A 335 1.05 -8.60 -2.68
N GLY A 336 1.98 -7.98 -1.97
CA GLY A 336 3.16 -8.63 -1.41
C GLY A 336 3.02 -8.85 0.09
N MET A 337 3.02 -7.80 0.90
CA MET A 337 2.88 -7.88 2.35
C MET A 337 1.57 -8.58 2.78
N PRO A 338 0.39 -8.25 2.21
CA PRO A 338 -0.84 -8.99 2.50
C PRO A 338 -0.76 -10.46 2.11
N GLN A 339 -0.19 -10.78 0.93
CA GLN A 339 0.01 -12.15 0.47
C GLN A 339 0.87 -12.94 1.46
N ALA A 340 1.95 -12.33 1.98
CA ALA A 340 2.86 -13.00 2.90
C ALA A 340 2.17 -13.47 4.19
N VAL A 341 1.25 -12.68 4.75
CA VAL A 341 0.48 -13.09 5.94
C VAL A 341 -0.67 -14.04 5.61
N THR A 342 -1.25 -13.94 4.41
CA THR A 342 -2.35 -14.81 3.97
C THR A 342 -1.86 -16.22 3.64
N VAL A 343 -0.80 -16.33 2.82
CA VAL A 343 -0.21 -17.62 2.45
C VAL A 343 0.38 -18.34 3.66
N ALA A 344 0.92 -17.60 4.62
CA ALA A 344 1.42 -18.14 5.87
C ALA A 344 0.32 -18.59 6.85
N GLY A 345 -0.98 -18.45 6.51
CA GLY A 345 -2.11 -18.80 7.37
C GLY A 345 -2.21 -17.94 8.63
N ILE A 346 -1.64 -16.72 8.59
CA ILE A 346 -1.62 -15.78 9.72
C ILE A 346 -2.89 -14.94 9.73
N SER A 347 -3.28 -14.37 8.58
CA SER A 347 -4.49 -13.57 8.48
C SER A 347 -5.76 -14.41 8.60
N GLU A 348 -6.74 -13.91 9.35
CA GLU A 348 -8.04 -14.52 9.54
C GLU A 348 -9.07 -14.03 8.52
N LEU A 349 -8.81 -12.87 7.93
CA LEU A 349 -9.72 -12.20 7.02
C LEU A 349 -8.94 -11.42 5.96
N SER A 350 -9.41 -11.50 4.71
CA SER A 350 -8.94 -10.64 3.62
C SER A 350 -10.11 -9.78 3.15
N LEU A 351 -9.91 -8.45 3.09
CA LEU A 351 -10.94 -7.46 2.79
C LEU A 351 -10.47 -6.48 1.72
N ALA A 352 -11.40 -5.99 0.91
CA ALA A 352 -11.19 -4.81 0.10
C ALA A 352 -10.93 -3.58 0.98
N ILE A 353 -10.07 -2.67 0.53
CA ILE A 353 -9.69 -1.50 1.34
C ILE A 353 -10.91 -0.66 1.77
N GLU A 354 -11.91 -0.56 0.93
CA GLU A 354 -13.14 0.18 1.20
C GLU A 354 -14.01 -0.46 2.30
N SER A 355 -13.82 -1.74 2.56
CA SER A 355 -14.59 -2.49 3.56
C SER A 355 -13.96 -2.45 4.97
N PHE A 356 -12.67 -2.10 5.08
CA PHE A 356 -11.99 -2.08 6.38
C PHE A 356 -12.65 -1.16 7.41
N PRO A 357 -13.02 0.09 7.11
CA PRO A 357 -13.58 0.98 8.14
C PRO A 357 -14.80 0.39 8.81
N SER A 358 -15.77 -0.08 8.04
CA SER A 358 -16.99 -0.69 8.56
C SER A 358 -16.73 -2.00 9.30
N ALA A 359 -15.80 -2.82 8.82
CA ALA A 359 -15.42 -4.08 9.45
C ALA A 359 -14.74 -3.83 10.80
N ILE A 360 -13.81 -2.86 10.89
CA ILE A 360 -13.13 -2.47 12.12
C ILE A 360 -14.15 -1.99 13.16
N LEU A 361 -15.02 -1.04 12.79
CA LEU A 361 -16.02 -0.51 13.71
C LEU A 361 -16.96 -1.60 14.25
N LYS A 362 -17.39 -2.50 13.37
CA LYS A 362 -18.23 -3.64 13.79
C LYS A 362 -17.48 -4.60 14.72
N GLU A 363 -16.20 -4.86 14.46
CA GLU A 363 -15.40 -5.77 15.27
C GLU A 363 -15.18 -5.24 16.69
N ILE A 364 -14.89 -3.94 16.84
CA ILE A 364 -14.58 -3.32 18.14
C ILE A 364 -15.82 -2.96 18.95
N GLN A 365 -17.00 -2.76 18.33
CA GLN A 365 -18.26 -2.43 19.03
C GLN A 365 -18.89 -3.62 19.78
N HIS A 366 -18.49 -4.82 19.43
CA HIS A 366 -19.07 -6.05 19.99
C HIS A 366 -18.05 -6.90 20.80
N GLY A 367 -16.90 -6.27 21.13
CA GLY A 367 -15.83 -6.85 21.96
C GLY A 367 -15.91 -6.49 23.44
#